data_774279eeeacbd189a454d4f2d896ddc2
#
_entry.id   774279eeeacbd189a454d4f2d896ddc2
#
_cell.length_a   1.000
_cell.length_b   1.000
_cell.length_c   1.000
_cell.angle_alpha   90.00
_cell.angle_beta   90.00
_cell.angle_gamma   90.00
#
_symmetry.space_group_name_H-M   'P 1'
#
loop_
_entity.id
_entity.type
_entity.pdbx_description
1 polymer ?
#
loop_
_entity_poly.entity_id
_entity_poly.type
_entity_poly.pdbx_seq_one_letter_code
_entity_poly.pdbx_strand_id
1 'polypeptide(L)'
;MTGGQYVSRKTCEIINSLTERGLIFSYATARSLITAKKVTSGLSVNAPVIVYNGVFIVDSTSGEKLVKNTFSAEQAEDIFSSLTRFGISPLVYSIIDGTEKFSYIPEKLTRGMTDFLNSRQGDPRHRPLPWCPLSGEGGMLDGEPFYITCIDEAGSMSEAHEELKKRYYCVYSRDIYSGDQWLEVLPKNATKANAVLQLKEYCGCEKLVVFGDGLNDIPMFRAADECYAVENAAAELKEIASGIIGNNNEDSVAEFILKKTE
;
A
#
# COMPACT_ATOMS: atom_id res chain seq x y z
N MET A 1 11.92 7.77 -8.27
CA MET A 1 12.73 7.44 -7.05
C MET A 1 14.11 7.09 -7.54
N THR A 2 15.15 7.66 -6.97
CA THR A 2 16.54 7.28 -7.28
C THR A 2 16.76 5.82 -6.89
N GLY A 3 17.75 5.13 -7.51
CA GLY A 3 18.03 3.70 -7.26
C GLY A 3 18.27 3.27 -5.79
N GLY A 4 18.10 4.18 -4.82
CA GLY A 4 18.19 3.97 -3.38
C GLY A 4 16.85 3.96 -2.64
N GLN A 5 15.71 3.85 -3.31
CA GLN A 5 14.36 3.88 -2.69
C GLN A 5 14.02 5.15 -1.87
N TYR A 6 14.65 6.28 -2.14
CA TYR A 6 14.39 7.56 -1.47
C TYR A 6 13.92 8.62 -2.47
N VAL A 7 13.08 9.54 -2.00
CA VAL A 7 12.75 10.75 -2.77
C VAL A 7 14.01 11.61 -2.86
N SER A 8 14.34 12.11 -4.07
CA SER A 8 15.53 12.91 -4.28
C SER A 8 15.45 14.27 -3.57
N ARG A 9 16.59 14.86 -3.26
CA ARG A 9 16.66 16.21 -2.70
C ARG A 9 15.98 17.24 -3.60
N LYS A 10 16.19 17.14 -4.92
CA LYS A 10 15.57 18.04 -5.90
C LYS A 10 14.05 17.95 -5.90
N THR A 11 13.49 16.72 -5.90
CA THR A 11 12.04 16.52 -5.75
C THR A 11 11.53 17.16 -4.45
N CYS A 12 12.22 16.96 -3.32
CA CYS A 12 11.84 17.60 -2.05
C CYS A 12 11.83 19.12 -2.15
N GLU A 13 12.89 19.74 -2.68
CA GLU A 13 13.00 21.19 -2.85
C GLU A 13 11.86 21.76 -3.69
N ILE A 14 11.53 21.13 -4.82
CA ILE A 14 10.44 21.55 -5.71
C ILE A 14 9.09 21.42 -5.00
N ILE A 15 8.76 20.24 -4.50
CA ILE A 15 7.44 19.98 -3.90
C ILE A 15 7.23 20.81 -2.64
N ASN A 16 8.24 20.94 -1.78
CA ASN A 16 8.16 21.75 -0.56
C ASN A 16 7.89 23.22 -0.88
N SER A 17 8.59 23.79 -1.88
CA SER A 17 8.31 25.16 -2.35
C SER A 17 6.89 25.32 -2.90
N LEU A 18 6.37 24.33 -3.61
CA LEU A 18 5.00 24.40 -4.14
C LEU A 18 3.94 24.25 -3.03
N THR A 19 4.18 23.40 -2.04
CA THR A 19 3.27 23.26 -0.88
C THR A 19 3.24 24.52 -0.02
N GLU A 20 4.36 25.22 0.14
CA GLU A 20 4.44 26.54 0.79
C GLU A 20 3.63 27.62 0.02
N ARG A 21 3.50 27.48 -1.30
CA ARG A 21 2.69 28.34 -2.17
C ARG A 21 1.22 27.92 -2.25
N GLY A 22 0.81 26.90 -1.49
CA GLY A 22 -0.59 26.48 -1.39
C GLY A 22 -0.98 25.28 -2.27
N LEU A 23 -0.03 24.61 -2.98
CA LEU A 23 -0.33 23.37 -3.65
C LEU A 23 -0.66 22.30 -2.59
N ILE A 24 -1.80 21.63 -2.73
CA ILE A 24 -2.15 20.47 -1.89
C ILE A 24 -1.46 19.24 -2.49
N PHE A 25 -0.56 18.65 -1.72
CA PHE A 25 0.24 17.49 -2.14
C PHE A 25 0.14 16.34 -1.14
N SER A 26 -0.08 15.14 -1.65
CA SER A 26 -0.09 13.90 -0.89
C SER A 26 0.53 12.77 -1.69
N TYR A 27 0.64 11.59 -1.06
CA TYR A 27 1.02 10.36 -1.76
C TYR A 27 0.14 9.17 -1.35
N ALA A 28 0.03 8.20 -2.27
CA ALA A 28 -0.63 6.92 -2.05
C ALA A 28 0.36 5.77 -2.25
N THR A 29 0.48 4.87 -1.28
CA THR A 29 1.47 3.80 -1.29
C THR A 29 0.91 2.46 -0.75
N ALA A 30 1.49 1.35 -1.19
CA ALA A 30 1.30 0.04 -0.57
C ALA A 30 2.03 -0.10 0.78
N ARG A 31 2.98 0.79 1.08
CA ARG A 31 3.79 0.75 2.30
C ARG A 31 2.96 1.15 3.53
N SER A 32 3.44 0.72 4.72
CA SER A 32 2.98 1.31 5.99
C SER A 32 3.49 2.75 6.14
N LEU A 33 2.88 3.55 7.02
CA LEU A 33 3.34 4.90 7.32
C LEU A 33 4.82 4.92 7.77
N ILE A 34 5.22 3.97 8.61
CA ILE A 34 6.61 3.87 9.12
C ILE A 34 7.61 3.68 7.98
N THR A 35 7.31 2.80 7.02
CA THR A 35 8.19 2.55 5.89
C THR A 35 8.10 3.64 4.82
N ALA A 36 6.93 4.26 4.65
CA ALA A 36 6.75 5.41 3.76
C ALA A 36 7.56 6.62 4.24
N LYS A 37 7.49 6.97 5.53
CA LYS A 37 8.27 8.08 6.12
C LYS A 37 9.78 7.95 5.91
N LYS A 38 10.32 6.71 5.91
CA LYS A 38 11.74 6.49 5.60
C LYS A 38 12.07 6.91 4.16
N VAL A 39 11.21 6.55 3.20
CA VAL A 39 11.41 6.81 1.76
C VAL A 39 11.15 8.28 1.42
N THR A 40 10.17 8.91 2.07
CA THR A 40 9.75 10.31 1.84
C THR A 40 10.42 11.30 2.79
N SER A 41 11.52 10.92 3.44
CA SER A 41 12.28 11.80 4.33
C SER A 41 12.68 13.09 3.61
N GLY A 42 12.34 14.24 4.21
CA GLY A 42 12.58 15.56 3.61
C GLY A 42 11.45 16.10 2.73
N LEU A 43 10.44 15.27 2.39
CA LEU A 43 9.28 15.72 1.64
C LEU A 43 8.22 16.28 2.61
N SER A 44 7.82 17.52 2.41
CA SER A 44 6.72 18.15 3.14
C SER A 44 5.40 17.87 2.43
N VAL A 45 4.53 17.10 3.10
CA VAL A 45 3.16 16.91 2.66
C VAL A 45 2.23 17.74 3.55
N ASN A 46 1.28 18.44 2.94
CA ASN A 46 0.33 19.31 3.63
C ASN A 46 -1.12 18.78 3.59
N ALA A 47 -1.25 17.50 3.23
CA ALA A 47 -2.49 16.74 3.26
C ALA A 47 -2.25 15.37 3.90
N PRO A 48 -3.30 14.67 4.40
CA PRO A 48 -3.17 13.30 4.86
C PRO A 48 -2.64 12.39 3.76
N VAL A 49 -1.98 11.30 4.14
CA VAL A 49 -1.36 10.35 3.20
C VAL A 49 -2.11 9.03 3.18
N ILE A 50 -2.07 8.34 2.04
CA ILE A 50 -2.74 7.06 1.84
C ILE A 50 -1.71 5.95 1.94
N VAL A 51 -1.94 5.01 2.85
CA VAL A 51 -1.03 3.88 3.10
C VAL A 51 -1.75 2.55 2.98
N TYR A 52 -0.99 1.44 2.86
CA TYR A 52 -1.52 0.09 2.67
C TYR A 52 -2.55 0.02 1.53
N ASN A 53 -2.22 0.58 0.34
CA ASN A 53 -3.11 0.58 -0.84
C ASN A 53 -4.51 1.19 -0.63
N GLY A 54 -4.70 2.05 0.38
CA GLY A 54 -5.99 2.67 0.67
C GLY A 54 -6.70 2.12 1.89
N VAL A 55 -6.07 1.23 2.67
CA VAL A 55 -6.61 0.78 3.97
C VAL A 55 -6.74 1.96 4.94
N PHE A 56 -5.72 2.80 5.00
CA PHE A 56 -5.76 3.97 5.86
C PHE A 56 -5.49 5.27 5.10
N ILE A 57 -6.22 6.31 5.49
CA ILE A 57 -5.85 7.71 5.27
C ILE A 57 -5.36 8.23 6.61
N VAL A 58 -4.13 8.75 6.65
CA VAL A 58 -3.42 9.04 7.90
C VAL A 58 -2.90 10.47 7.87
N ASP A 59 -3.11 11.20 8.95
CA ASP A 59 -2.37 12.43 9.18
C ASP A 59 -0.87 12.14 9.28
N SER A 60 -0.09 12.71 8.38
CA SER A 60 1.34 12.40 8.26
C SER A 60 2.16 12.87 9.45
N THR A 61 1.68 13.85 10.21
CA THR A 61 2.36 14.45 11.35
C THR A 61 2.09 13.66 12.62
N SER A 62 0.80 13.55 13.00
CA SER A 62 0.37 12.88 14.23
C SER A 62 0.38 11.35 14.13
N GLY A 63 0.21 10.81 12.92
CA GLY A 63 0.00 9.38 12.70
C GLY A 63 -1.44 8.93 12.95
N GLU A 64 -2.35 9.86 13.20
CA GLU A 64 -3.77 9.57 13.40
C GLU A 64 -4.40 8.98 12.13
N LYS A 65 -5.14 7.88 12.28
CA LYS A 65 -5.88 7.23 11.20
C LYS A 65 -7.25 7.90 11.05
N LEU A 66 -7.35 8.82 10.08
CA LEU A 66 -8.57 9.58 9.78
C LEU A 66 -9.65 8.70 9.13
N VAL A 67 -9.21 7.74 8.31
CA VAL A 67 -10.06 6.71 7.71
C VAL A 67 -9.43 5.35 7.95
N LYS A 68 -10.26 4.39 8.37
CA LYS A 68 -9.88 2.99 8.56
C LYS A 68 -10.80 2.09 7.76
N ASN A 69 -10.24 1.31 6.88
CA ASN A 69 -10.91 0.21 6.18
C ASN A 69 -10.35 -1.11 6.75
N THR A 70 -11.02 -1.68 7.74
CA THR A 70 -10.66 -2.95 8.38
C THR A 70 -11.60 -4.07 7.95
N PHE A 71 -11.21 -5.32 8.16
CA PHE A 71 -12.10 -6.46 7.99
C PHE A 71 -13.07 -6.56 9.18
N SER A 72 -14.28 -7.08 8.95
CA SER A 72 -15.06 -7.64 10.05
C SER A 72 -14.44 -8.96 10.53
N ALA A 73 -14.80 -9.42 11.71
CA ALA A 73 -14.32 -10.70 12.24
C ALA A 73 -14.65 -11.86 11.27
N GLU A 74 -15.89 -11.88 10.75
CA GLU A 74 -16.32 -12.91 9.79
C GLU A 74 -15.52 -12.86 8.48
N GLN A 75 -15.18 -11.67 8.00
CA GLN A 75 -14.37 -11.51 6.79
C GLN A 75 -12.95 -12.03 7.02
N ALA A 76 -12.34 -11.69 8.15
CA ALA A 76 -11.00 -12.16 8.48
C ALA A 76 -10.94 -13.68 8.64
N GLU A 77 -11.93 -14.28 9.32
CA GLU A 77 -12.07 -15.73 9.48
C GLU A 77 -12.28 -16.44 8.13
N ASP A 78 -13.13 -15.89 7.26
CA ASP A 78 -13.36 -16.42 5.92
C ASP A 78 -12.11 -16.43 5.06
N ILE A 79 -11.35 -15.32 5.04
CA ILE A 79 -10.07 -15.23 4.32
C ILE A 79 -9.07 -16.23 4.86
N PHE A 80 -8.89 -16.26 6.18
CA PHE A 80 -7.92 -17.15 6.82
C PHE A 80 -8.25 -18.62 6.59
N SER A 81 -9.54 -18.99 6.70
CA SER A 81 -10.02 -20.35 6.45
C SER A 81 -9.81 -20.74 4.98
N SER A 82 -10.09 -19.84 4.04
CA SER A 82 -9.84 -20.06 2.62
C SER A 82 -8.34 -20.30 2.36
N LEU A 83 -7.46 -19.45 2.87
CA LEU A 83 -6.01 -19.62 2.72
C LEU A 83 -5.50 -20.93 3.32
N THR A 84 -5.96 -21.27 4.54
CA THR A 84 -5.58 -22.51 5.23
C THR A 84 -6.00 -23.75 4.46
N ARG A 85 -7.18 -23.74 3.82
CA ARG A 85 -7.68 -24.84 2.97
C ARG A 85 -6.76 -25.10 1.77
N PHE A 86 -6.12 -24.07 1.24
CA PHE A 86 -5.11 -24.17 0.17
C PHE A 86 -3.70 -24.42 0.74
N GLY A 87 -3.55 -24.66 2.05
CA GLY A 87 -2.26 -24.90 2.69
C GLY A 87 -1.38 -23.65 2.86
N ILE A 88 -1.95 -22.46 2.66
CA ILE A 88 -1.23 -21.18 2.71
C ILE A 88 -1.32 -20.62 4.13
N SER A 89 -0.17 -20.23 4.69
CA SER A 89 -0.07 -19.54 5.99
C SER A 89 0.22 -18.05 5.74
N PRO A 90 -0.68 -17.13 6.15
CA PRO A 90 -0.48 -15.70 5.91
C PRO A 90 0.30 -14.99 7.01
N LEU A 91 0.77 -13.78 6.69
CA LEU A 91 1.02 -12.69 7.63
C LEU A 91 -0.29 -11.91 7.79
N VAL A 92 -0.79 -11.75 9.01
CA VAL A 92 -2.02 -11.00 9.32
C VAL A 92 -1.65 -9.70 10.01
N TYR A 93 -1.98 -8.58 9.38
CA TYR A 93 -1.79 -7.26 9.96
C TYR A 93 -3.06 -6.83 10.68
N SER A 94 -2.91 -6.46 11.96
CA SER A 94 -4.01 -6.03 12.84
C SER A 94 -3.62 -4.80 13.64
N ILE A 95 -4.61 -4.03 14.06
CA ILE A 95 -4.45 -3.04 15.12
C ILE A 95 -4.78 -3.75 16.43
N ILE A 96 -3.78 -3.92 17.30
CA ILE A 96 -3.89 -4.55 18.62
C ILE A 96 -3.48 -3.50 19.66
N ASP A 97 -4.36 -3.17 20.59
CA ASP A 97 -4.14 -2.12 21.60
C ASP A 97 -3.65 -0.80 21.00
N GLY A 98 -4.28 -0.39 19.88
CA GLY A 98 -3.94 0.83 19.15
C GLY A 98 -2.63 0.77 18.34
N THR A 99 -1.91 -0.35 18.37
CA THR A 99 -0.62 -0.53 17.70
C THR A 99 -0.76 -1.49 16.51
N GLU A 100 -0.14 -1.14 15.38
CA GLU A 100 -0.05 -2.07 14.24
C GLU A 100 0.87 -3.25 14.57
N LYS A 101 0.38 -4.45 14.35
CA LYS A 101 1.13 -5.70 14.45
C LYS A 101 0.96 -6.51 13.18
N PHE A 102 1.93 -7.36 12.86
CA PHE A 102 1.75 -8.44 11.89
C PHE A 102 2.09 -9.78 12.54
N SER A 103 1.04 -10.59 12.62
CA SER A 103 1.06 -11.91 13.26
C SER A 103 1.42 -12.98 12.25
N TYR A 104 2.22 -13.95 12.64
CA TYR A 104 2.61 -15.08 11.80
C TYR A 104 2.98 -16.30 12.65
N ILE A 105 2.94 -17.48 12.03
CA ILE A 105 3.32 -18.76 12.65
C ILE A 105 4.73 -19.11 12.19
N PRO A 106 5.76 -19.05 13.07
CA PRO A 106 7.16 -19.27 12.71
C PRO A 106 7.42 -20.60 11.99
N GLU A 107 6.71 -21.66 12.40
CA GLU A 107 6.88 -23.02 11.85
C GLU A 107 6.27 -23.18 10.46
N LYS A 108 5.53 -22.16 9.97
CA LYS A 108 4.85 -22.17 8.66
C LYS A 108 5.35 -21.09 7.71
N LEU A 109 6.49 -20.48 8.00
CA LEU A 109 7.08 -19.48 7.13
C LEU A 109 7.60 -20.12 5.84
N THR A 110 7.22 -19.53 4.71
CA THR A 110 7.87 -19.79 3.44
C THR A 110 9.24 -19.10 3.38
N ARG A 111 10.03 -19.40 2.34
CA ARG A 111 11.30 -18.68 2.08
C ARG A 111 11.04 -17.18 1.91
N GLY A 112 10.08 -16.81 1.05
CA GLY A 112 9.75 -15.41 0.78
C GLY A 112 9.28 -14.66 2.03
N MET A 113 8.46 -15.30 2.89
CA MET A 113 8.06 -14.72 4.18
C MET A 113 9.26 -14.54 5.12
N THR A 114 10.17 -15.51 5.15
CA THR A 114 11.39 -15.45 5.98
C THR A 114 12.28 -14.28 5.53
N ASP A 115 12.51 -14.13 4.23
CA ASP A 115 13.31 -13.03 3.67
C ASP A 115 12.65 -11.67 3.93
N PHE A 116 11.31 -11.59 3.80
CA PHE A 116 10.53 -10.41 4.15
C PHE A 116 10.70 -10.01 5.62
N LEU A 117 10.58 -10.96 6.55
CA LEU A 117 10.72 -10.72 7.99
C LEU A 117 12.17 -10.34 8.35
N ASN A 118 13.16 -11.01 7.77
CA ASN A 118 14.59 -10.71 7.97
C ASN A 118 14.94 -9.29 7.52
N SER A 119 14.36 -8.81 6.43
CA SER A 119 14.56 -7.42 5.97
C SER A 119 13.99 -6.36 6.92
N ARG A 120 13.23 -6.80 7.93
CA ARG A 120 12.55 -5.97 8.93
C ARG A 120 12.95 -6.31 10.37
N GLN A 121 14.16 -6.84 10.57
CA GLN A 121 14.66 -7.11 11.91
C GLN A 121 14.58 -5.87 12.81
N GLY A 122 14.12 -6.05 14.04
CA GLY A 122 13.94 -4.97 15.00
C GLY A 122 12.66 -4.12 14.80
N ASP A 123 11.81 -4.46 13.82
CA ASP A 123 10.50 -3.81 13.69
C ASP A 123 9.59 -4.23 14.86
N PRO A 124 9.09 -3.28 15.68
CA PRO A 124 8.29 -3.61 16.88
C PRO A 124 6.89 -4.17 16.54
N ARG A 125 6.53 -4.22 15.27
CA ARG A 125 5.26 -4.78 14.81
C ARG A 125 5.28 -6.31 14.67
N HIS A 126 6.46 -6.96 14.74
CA HIS A 126 6.56 -8.40 14.72
C HIS A 126 5.77 -9.04 15.88
N ARG A 127 4.92 -10.01 15.53
CA ARG A 127 4.15 -10.79 16.49
C ARG A 127 4.18 -12.26 16.08
N PRO A 128 5.29 -12.97 16.38
CA PRO A 128 5.35 -14.40 16.19
C PRO A 128 4.39 -15.09 17.16
N LEU A 129 3.56 -15.98 16.64
CA LEU A 129 2.64 -16.77 17.44
C LEU A 129 3.01 -18.26 17.31
N PRO A 130 3.08 -19.00 18.42
CA PRO A 130 3.10 -20.44 18.31
C PRO A 130 1.82 -20.89 17.62
N TRP A 131 1.78 -22.15 17.16
CA TRP A 131 0.52 -22.71 16.64
C TRP A 131 -0.61 -22.49 17.66
N CYS A 132 -1.56 -21.64 17.31
CA CYS A 132 -2.66 -21.25 18.19
C CYS A 132 -4.00 -21.28 17.45
N PRO A 133 -5.14 -21.27 18.18
CA PRO A 133 -6.46 -21.13 17.58
C PRO A 133 -6.58 -19.88 16.69
N LEU A 134 -7.42 -19.97 15.69
CA LEU A 134 -7.67 -18.95 14.68
C LEU A 134 -8.15 -17.62 15.26
N SER A 135 -9.08 -17.68 16.20
CA SER A 135 -9.81 -16.53 16.74
C SER A 135 -9.71 -16.46 18.26
N GLY A 136 -9.91 -15.26 18.79
CA GLY A 136 -9.88 -14.93 20.20
C GLY A 136 -8.65 -14.14 20.60
N GLU A 137 -8.65 -13.68 21.84
CA GLU A 137 -7.54 -12.94 22.44
C GLU A 137 -6.24 -13.75 22.36
N GLY A 138 -5.21 -13.15 21.76
CA GLY A 138 -3.94 -13.81 21.54
C GLY A 138 -3.82 -14.62 20.24
N GLY A 139 -4.89 -14.77 19.45
CA GLY A 139 -4.90 -15.51 18.18
C GLY A 139 -4.33 -14.76 16.98
N MET A 140 -4.32 -15.43 15.81
CA MET A 140 -3.86 -14.85 14.55
C MET A 140 -4.71 -13.66 14.09
N LEU A 141 -6.02 -13.67 14.39
CA LEU A 141 -7.00 -12.65 14.00
C LEU A 141 -7.35 -11.68 15.14
N ASP A 142 -6.50 -11.61 16.18
CA ASP A 142 -6.67 -10.72 17.32
C ASP A 142 -6.67 -9.24 16.91
N GLY A 143 -7.46 -8.43 17.61
CA GLY A 143 -7.61 -6.98 17.35
C GLY A 143 -8.48 -6.65 16.14
N GLU A 144 -8.09 -5.64 15.37
CA GLU A 144 -8.77 -5.21 14.14
C GLU A 144 -7.92 -5.61 12.91
N PRO A 145 -8.14 -6.78 12.28
CA PRO A 145 -7.41 -7.17 11.07
C PRO A 145 -7.71 -6.23 9.91
N PHE A 146 -6.67 -5.82 9.16
CA PHE A 146 -6.84 -4.85 8.06
C PHE A 146 -6.10 -5.20 6.78
N TYR A 147 -5.13 -6.13 6.84
CA TYR A 147 -4.31 -6.50 5.70
C TYR A 147 -3.77 -7.90 5.87
N ILE A 148 -3.93 -8.76 4.88
CA ILE A 148 -3.47 -10.15 4.93
C ILE A 148 -2.56 -10.38 3.74
N THR A 149 -1.33 -10.82 4.00
CA THR A 149 -0.30 -11.00 2.98
C THR A 149 0.25 -12.41 2.99
N CYS A 150 0.35 -13.00 1.80
CA CYS A 150 1.03 -14.28 1.57
C CYS A 150 2.18 -14.05 0.60
N ILE A 151 3.32 -14.66 0.85
CA ILE A 151 4.52 -14.57 0.00
C ILE A 151 5.03 -15.99 -0.19
N ASP A 152 5.09 -16.48 -1.44
CA ASP A 152 5.50 -17.84 -1.74
C ASP A 152 6.06 -17.94 -3.18
N GLU A 153 6.39 -19.14 -3.61
CA GLU A 153 6.85 -19.39 -4.97
C GLU A 153 5.79 -19.07 -6.03
N ALA A 154 6.22 -18.76 -7.23
CA ALA A 154 5.31 -18.41 -8.33
C ALA A 154 4.31 -19.54 -8.61
N GLY A 155 3.03 -19.19 -8.67
CA GLY A 155 1.93 -20.10 -8.97
C GLY A 155 1.31 -20.82 -7.79
N SER A 156 1.96 -20.88 -6.62
CA SER A 156 1.46 -21.59 -5.43
C SER A 156 0.14 -21.06 -4.88
N MET A 157 -0.18 -19.79 -5.13
CA MET A 157 -1.34 -19.10 -4.57
C MET A 157 -2.43 -18.75 -5.61
N SER A 158 -2.32 -19.22 -6.85
CA SER A 158 -3.23 -18.83 -7.93
C SER A 158 -4.68 -19.22 -7.67
N GLU A 159 -4.96 -20.41 -7.14
CA GLU A 159 -6.31 -20.88 -6.83
C GLU A 159 -6.93 -20.09 -5.68
N ALA A 160 -6.17 -19.81 -4.64
CA ALA A 160 -6.61 -18.97 -3.53
C ALA A 160 -6.94 -17.54 -4.01
N HIS A 161 -6.10 -16.96 -4.87
CA HIS A 161 -6.37 -15.66 -5.49
C HIS A 161 -7.68 -15.68 -6.31
N GLU A 162 -7.88 -16.67 -7.19
CA GLU A 162 -9.09 -16.78 -8.02
C GLU A 162 -10.38 -16.91 -7.18
N GLU A 163 -10.29 -17.52 -6.00
CA GLU A 163 -11.43 -17.61 -5.08
C GLU A 163 -11.64 -16.28 -4.32
N LEU A 164 -10.57 -15.73 -3.71
CA LEU A 164 -10.67 -14.57 -2.82
C LEU A 164 -11.03 -13.28 -3.57
N LYS A 165 -10.52 -13.07 -4.80
CA LYS A 165 -10.80 -11.87 -5.60
C LYS A 165 -12.27 -11.66 -5.93
N LYS A 166 -13.11 -12.71 -5.82
CA LYS A 166 -14.57 -12.61 -6.01
C LYS A 166 -15.24 -11.83 -4.88
N ARG A 167 -14.65 -11.80 -3.69
CA ARG A 167 -15.22 -11.25 -2.46
C ARG A 167 -14.45 -10.07 -1.89
N TYR A 168 -13.14 -10.04 -2.11
CA TYR A 168 -12.20 -9.07 -1.53
C TYR A 168 -11.42 -8.33 -2.60
N TYR A 169 -10.80 -7.24 -2.23
CA TYR A 169 -9.81 -6.60 -3.08
C TYR A 169 -8.48 -7.35 -2.93
N CYS A 170 -7.99 -7.92 -4.02
CA CYS A 170 -6.76 -8.68 -4.04
C CYS A 170 -5.73 -8.01 -4.96
N VAL A 171 -4.52 -7.86 -4.47
CA VAL A 171 -3.35 -7.54 -5.29
C VAL A 171 -2.54 -8.82 -5.43
N TYR A 172 -2.36 -9.27 -6.67
CA TYR A 172 -1.61 -10.49 -7.00
C TYR A 172 -0.47 -10.12 -7.93
N SER A 173 0.73 -10.05 -7.40
CA SER A 173 1.90 -9.51 -8.12
C SER A 173 3.13 -10.37 -7.87
N ARG A 174 4.03 -10.38 -8.85
CA ARG A 174 5.33 -11.02 -8.72
C ARG A 174 6.37 -9.96 -8.42
N ASP A 175 7.16 -10.18 -7.37
CA ASP A 175 8.28 -9.31 -7.05
C ASP A 175 9.36 -9.46 -8.13
N ILE A 176 9.80 -8.34 -8.69
CA ILE A 176 10.76 -8.30 -9.81
C ILE A 176 12.20 -8.64 -9.37
N TYR A 177 12.49 -8.55 -8.07
CA TYR A 177 13.83 -8.80 -7.53
C TYR A 177 13.99 -10.21 -6.99
N SER A 178 13.07 -10.67 -6.15
CA SER A 178 13.10 -12.01 -5.56
C SER A 178 12.47 -13.07 -6.46
N GLY A 179 11.55 -12.65 -7.34
CA GLY A 179 10.73 -13.56 -8.15
C GLY A 179 9.59 -14.21 -7.38
N ASP A 180 9.43 -13.90 -6.08
CA ASP A 180 8.37 -14.44 -5.25
C ASP A 180 7.00 -13.89 -5.67
N GLN A 181 5.99 -14.71 -5.53
CA GLN A 181 4.61 -14.33 -5.72
C GLN A 181 4.05 -13.71 -4.44
N TRP A 182 3.38 -12.59 -4.57
CA TRP A 182 2.67 -11.92 -3.49
C TRP A 182 1.17 -11.99 -3.72
N LEU A 183 0.43 -12.39 -2.70
CA LEU A 183 -1.02 -12.26 -2.63
C LEU A 183 -1.35 -11.39 -1.42
N GLU A 184 -1.88 -10.22 -1.70
CA GLU A 184 -2.32 -9.26 -0.68
C GLU A 184 -3.84 -9.19 -0.72
N VAL A 185 -4.49 -9.47 0.40
CA VAL A 185 -5.95 -9.43 0.54
C VAL A 185 -6.32 -8.25 1.41
N LEU A 186 -7.20 -7.40 0.89
CA LEU A 186 -7.63 -6.16 1.52
C LEU A 186 -9.17 -6.10 1.59
N PRO A 187 -9.75 -5.31 2.49
CA PRO A 187 -11.17 -4.99 2.45
C PRO A 187 -11.58 -4.44 1.08
N LYS A 188 -12.76 -4.81 0.60
CA LYS A 188 -13.22 -4.50 -0.77
C LYS A 188 -13.20 -3.00 -1.11
N ASN A 189 -13.41 -2.16 -0.11
CA ASN A 189 -13.37 -0.70 -0.22
C ASN A 189 -11.97 -0.08 -0.01
N ALA A 190 -10.99 -0.86 0.43
CA ALA A 190 -9.62 -0.41 0.63
C ALA A 190 -8.85 -0.40 -0.69
N THR A 191 -9.18 0.52 -1.57
CA THR A 191 -8.51 0.73 -2.86
C THR A 191 -7.92 2.13 -2.94
N LYS A 192 -6.83 2.29 -3.71
CA LYS A 192 -6.27 3.62 -3.96
C LYS A 192 -7.31 4.56 -4.56
N ALA A 193 -8.23 4.07 -5.41
CA ALA A 193 -9.32 4.85 -6.00
C ALA A 193 -10.24 5.47 -4.93
N ASN A 194 -10.78 4.63 -4.05
CA ASN A 194 -11.66 5.13 -2.99
C ASN A 194 -10.92 6.09 -2.05
N ALA A 195 -9.68 5.77 -1.71
CA ALA A 195 -8.89 6.59 -0.80
C ALA A 195 -8.55 7.98 -1.39
N VAL A 196 -8.22 8.08 -2.68
CA VAL A 196 -7.95 9.40 -3.29
C VAL A 196 -9.22 10.24 -3.43
N LEU A 197 -10.38 9.62 -3.66
CA LEU A 197 -11.66 10.35 -3.68
C LEU A 197 -12.04 10.85 -2.28
N GLN A 198 -11.89 10.03 -1.25
CA GLN A 198 -12.10 10.43 0.15
C GLN A 198 -11.12 11.55 0.55
N LEU A 199 -9.86 11.47 0.12
CA LEU A 199 -8.88 12.50 0.38
C LEU A 199 -9.20 13.80 -0.36
N LYS A 200 -9.63 13.74 -1.63
CA LYS A 200 -10.11 14.89 -2.41
C LYS A 200 -11.24 15.62 -1.67
N GLU A 201 -12.23 14.87 -1.18
CA GLU A 201 -13.34 15.40 -0.40
C GLU A 201 -12.87 16.01 0.93
N TYR A 202 -12.02 15.30 1.68
CA TYR A 202 -11.46 15.78 2.95
C TYR A 202 -10.70 17.10 2.81
N CYS A 203 -9.93 17.24 1.72
CA CYS A 203 -9.17 18.47 1.44
C CYS A 203 -10.01 19.58 0.79
N GLY A 204 -11.27 19.33 0.44
CA GLY A 204 -12.12 20.29 -0.27
C GLY A 204 -11.61 20.64 -1.67
N CYS A 205 -10.90 19.71 -2.33
CA CYS A 205 -10.29 19.95 -3.64
C CYS A 205 -11.31 19.74 -4.77
N GLU A 206 -11.39 20.66 -5.71
CA GLU A 206 -12.24 20.52 -6.88
C GLU A 206 -11.64 19.54 -7.91
N LYS A 207 -10.31 19.49 -8.00
CA LYS A 207 -9.57 18.71 -9.00
C LYS A 207 -8.58 17.75 -8.37
N LEU A 208 -8.56 16.52 -8.88
CA LEU A 208 -7.62 15.45 -8.51
C LEU A 208 -6.70 15.15 -9.69
N VAL A 209 -5.41 15.37 -9.49
CA VAL A 209 -4.35 14.97 -10.44
C VAL A 209 -3.51 13.88 -9.80
N VAL A 210 -3.32 12.78 -10.51
CA VAL A 210 -2.58 11.62 -9.98
C VAL A 210 -1.40 11.24 -10.90
N PHE A 211 -0.38 10.65 -10.28
CA PHE A 211 0.81 10.11 -10.94
C PHE A 211 1.00 8.66 -10.50
N GLY A 212 1.50 7.81 -11.39
CA GLY A 212 1.69 6.40 -11.05
C GLY A 212 2.61 5.68 -12.02
N ASP A 213 3.02 4.47 -11.61
CA ASP A 213 3.89 3.59 -12.38
C ASP A 213 3.43 2.11 -12.43
N GLY A 214 2.62 1.68 -11.47
CA GLY A 214 2.24 0.28 -11.28
C GLY A 214 0.80 -0.05 -11.65
N LEU A 215 0.52 -1.35 -11.86
CA LEU A 215 -0.83 -1.85 -12.13
C LEU A 215 -1.83 -1.55 -11.00
N ASN A 216 -1.36 -1.48 -9.76
CA ASN A 216 -2.16 -1.11 -8.60
C ASN A 216 -2.59 0.36 -8.59
N ASP A 217 -2.08 1.20 -9.53
CA ASP A 217 -2.49 2.58 -9.71
C ASP A 217 -3.66 2.73 -10.72
N ILE A 218 -3.97 1.69 -11.50
CA ILE A 218 -5.06 1.71 -12.50
C ILE A 218 -6.39 2.19 -11.89
N PRO A 219 -6.85 1.67 -10.72
CA PRO A 219 -8.08 2.18 -10.12
C PRO A 219 -8.04 3.67 -9.78
N MET A 220 -6.89 4.17 -9.30
CA MET A 220 -6.68 5.58 -8.97
C MET A 220 -6.70 6.46 -10.24
N PHE A 221 -6.07 6.01 -11.33
CA PHE A 221 -6.07 6.70 -12.62
C PHE A 221 -7.48 6.88 -13.18
N ARG A 222 -8.32 5.83 -13.08
CA ARG A 222 -9.72 5.88 -13.53
C ARG A 222 -10.61 6.80 -12.70
N ALA A 223 -10.22 7.09 -11.45
CA ALA A 223 -10.96 7.94 -10.53
C ALA A 223 -10.54 9.42 -10.60
N ALA A 224 -9.40 9.72 -11.20
CA ALA A 224 -8.83 11.05 -11.25
C ALA A 224 -9.41 11.92 -12.38
N ASP A 225 -9.36 13.22 -12.20
CA ASP A 225 -9.70 14.20 -13.27
C ASP A 225 -8.59 14.27 -14.32
N GLU A 226 -7.32 14.11 -13.91
CA GLU A 226 -6.16 13.95 -14.78
C GLU A 226 -5.21 12.92 -14.18
N CYS A 227 -4.59 12.11 -15.03
CA CYS A 227 -3.64 11.08 -14.61
C CYS A 227 -2.42 11.01 -15.53
N TYR A 228 -1.23 10.95 -14.95
CA TYR A 228 0.02 10.97 -15.71
C TYR A 228 0.88 9.75 -15.35
N ALA A 229 1.20 8.94 -16.36
CA ALA A 229 2.09 7.81 -16.23
C ALA A 229 3.54 8.23 -16.42
N VAL A 230 4.45 7.71 -15.61
CA VAL A 230 5.88 7.89 -15.86
C VAL A 230 6.34 7.02 -17.04
N GLU A 231 7.44 7.38 -17.69
CA GLU A 231 7.94 6.70 -18.88
C GLU A 231 8.19 5.19 -18.66
N ASN A 232 8.65 4.83 -17.47
CA ASN A 232 8.87 3.43 -17.08
C ASN A 232 7.69 2.76 -16.39
N ALA A 233 6.47 3.32 -16.51
CA ALA A 233 5.24 2.72 -16.00
C ALA A 233 4.82 1.48 -16.81
N ALA A 234 3.96 0.65 -16.20
CA ALA A 234 3.30 -0.46 -16.86
C ALA A 234 2.54 -0.01 -18.13
N ALA A 235 2.55 -0.86 -19.17
CA ALA A 235 1.94 -0.51 -20.46
C ALA A 235 0.45 -0.20 -20.31
N GLU A 236 -0.27 -1.02 -19.54
CA GLU A 236 -1.70 -0.88 -19.29
C GLU A 236 -2.04 0.44 -18.56
N LEU A 237 -1.13 0.93 -17.71
CA LEU A 237 -1.32 2.23 -17.04
C LEU A 237 -1.13 3.38 -18.03
N LYS A 238 -0.15 3.28 -18.92
CA LYS A 238 0.09 4.29 -19.97
C LYS A 238 -1.07 4.43 -20.95
N GLU A 239 -1.76 3.33 -21.26
CA GLU A 239 -2.92 3.32 -22.17
C GLU A 239 -4.09 4.17 -21.67
N ILE A 240 -4.25 4.30 -20.35
CA ILE A 240 -5.36 5.04 -19.73
C ILE A 240 -4.92 6.42 -19.21
N ALA A 241 -3.64 6.77 -19.34
CA ALA A 241 -3.11 8.04 -18.84
C ALA A 241 -3.53 9.23 -19.71
N SER A 242 -3.77 10.37 -19.10
CA SER A 242 -3.94 11.67 -19.78
C SER A 242 -2.67 12.11 -20.51
N GLY A 243 -1.52 11.60 -20.09
CA GLY A 243 -0.23 11.83 -20.72
C GLY A 243 0.88 11.01 -20.06
N ILE A 244 1.99 10.90 -20.77
CA ILE A 244 3.21 10.25 -20.30
C ILE A 244 4.25 11.33 -20.02
N ILE A 245 4.86 11.28 -18.83
CA ILE A 245 5.94 12.18 -18.40
C ILE A 245 7.26 11.42 -18.33
N GLY A 246 8.36 12.10 -18.04
CA GLY A 246 9.67 11.45 -17.98
C GLY A 246 9.79 10.33 -16.91
N ASN A 247 10.95 9.73 -16.84
CA ASN A 247 11.23 8.58 -15.96
C ASN A 247 11.10 8.93 -14.46
N ASN A 248 10.58 8.03 -13.64
CA ASN A 248 10.42 8.25 -12.20
C ASN A 248 11.74 8.41 -11.44
N ASN A 249 12.88 8.04 -12.05
CA ASN A 249 14.22 8.23 -11.47
C ASN A 249 14.84 9.62 -11.78
N GLU A 250 14.15 10.46 -12.56
CA GLU A 250 14.67 11.74 -13.09
C GLU A 250 13.90 12.96 -12.55
N ASP A 251 13.27 12.82 -11.38
CA ASP A 251 12.45 13.88 -10.74
C ASP A 251 11.28 14.38 -11.59
N SER A 252 10.92 13.66 -12.63
CA SER A 252 9.98 14.07 -13.67
C SER A 252 8.59 14.47 -13.16
N VAL A 253 8.11 13.81 -12.09
CA VAL A 253 6.83 14.16 -11.45
C VAL A 253 6.90 15.58 -10.87
N ALA A 254 7.94 15.89 -10.10
CA ALA A 254 8.10 17.20 -9.47
C ALA A 254 8.28 18.30 -10.52
N GLU A 255 9.10 18.06 -11.54
CA GLU A 255 9.31 18.99 -12.65
C GLU A 255 8.05 19.24 -13.47
N PHE A 256 7.25 18.18 -13.69
CA PHE A 256 5.97 18.32 -14.39
C PHE A 256 4.98 19.17 -13.58
N ILE A 257 4.87 18.91 -12.26
CA ILE A 257 4.00 19.69 -11.38
C ILE A 257 4.43 21.17 -11.39
N LEU A 258 5.74 21.44 -11.27
CA LEU A 258 6.27 22.80 -11.31
C LEU A 258 5.85 23.54 -12.60
N LYS A 259 6.07 22.92 -13.77
CA LYS A 259 5.68 23.51 -15.08
C LYS A 259 4.17 23.71 -15.23
N LYS A 260 3.35 22.87 -14.56
CA LYS A 260 1.89 22.97 -14.65
C LYS A 260 1.31 24.04 -13.73
N THR A 261 2.07 24.47 -12.74
CA THR A 261 1.69 25.48 -11.72
C THR A 261 2.28 26.87 -11.97
N GLU A 262 3.20 27.01 -12.92
CA GLU A 262 3.68 28.27 -13.49
C GLU A 262 2.72 28.79 -14.57
#